data_dcfb5fa200bad8382883184f01359890
#
_entry.id   dcfb5fa200bad8382883184f01359890
#
_cell.length_a   1.000
_cell.length_b   1.000
_cell.length_c   1.000
_cell.angle_alpha   90.00
_cell.angle_beta   90.00
_cell.angle_gamma   90.00
#
_symmetry.space_group_name_H-M   'P 1'
#
loop_
_entity.id
_entity.type
_entity.pdbx_description
1 polymer ?
#
loop_
_entity_poly.entity_id
_entity_poly.type
_entity_poly.pdbx_seq_one_letter_code
_entity_poly.pdbx_strand_id
1 'polypeptide(L)'
;MELSEYEDIRPYCDAEVPEKIRLLLDDPAFTEVFRLIFPDEHKEIHMRKLLLEVKTIGQLQHDFVSRLVERIIKGTTNGLTTSGLEYLDKNKSYLFISNHRDIILDSAFLNYVMFQTGMNTTQIAIGDNLLIYDWITHVVKLNRAFVVKRNITARELLEASKKLSGYIRNSITRENMSVWIAQREGRTKDGNDQTHLAILKMLNLSNTRGL
;
A
#
# COMPACT_ATOMS: atom_id res chain seq x y z
N MET A 1 8.50 15.81 -14.21
CA MET A 1 7.03 15.65 -14.18
C MET A 1 6.63 15.97 -12.76
N GLU A 2 5.81 16.98 -12.57
CA GLU A 2 5.49 17.45 -11.22
C GLU A 2 4.59 16.41 -10.52
N LEU A 3 4.79 16.18 -9.22
CA LEU A 3 3.93 15.34 -8.37
C LEU A 3 2.45 15.75 -8.45
N SER A 4 2.17 16.98 -8.84
CA SER A 4 0.82 17.51 -9.10
C SER A 4 0.02 16.69 -10.12
N GLU A 5 0.66 16.04 -11.11
CA GLU A 5 -0.03 15.19 -12.08
C GLU A 5 -0.66 13.94 -11.45
N TYR A 6 -0.11 13.44 -10.33
CA TYR A 6 -0.56 12.20 -9.67
C TYR A 6 -1.31 12.44 -8.36
N GLU A 7 -1.70 13.68 -8.06
CA GLU A 7 -2.29 14.09 -6.79
C GLU A 7 -3.52 13.26 -6.40
N ASP A 8 -4.34 12.90 -7.38
CA ASP A 8 -5.56 12.13 -7.19
C ASP A 8 -5.31 10.63 -6.88
N ILE A 9 -4.15 10.09 -7.28
CA ILE A 9 -3.83 8.67 -7.10
C ILE A 9 -2.69 8.40 -6.12
N ARG A 10 -1.74 9.31 -5.93
CA ARG A 10 -0.55 9.10 -5.09
C ARG A 10 -0.90 8.82 -3.62
N PRO A 11 -0.05 8.11 -2.88
CA PRO A 11 -0.11 8.08 -1.42
C PRO A 11 0.14 9.47 -0.81
N TYR A 12 -0.06 9.61 0.48
CA TYR A 12 0.34 10.81 1.20
C TYR A 12 1.87 10.92 1.27
N CYS A 13 2.37 12.15 1.35
CA CYS A 13 3.77 12.44 1.66
C CYS A 13 3.94 12.75 3.16
N ASP A 14 5.18 12.79 3.62
CA ASP A 14 5.49 13.03 5.04
C ASP A 14 4.90 14.33 5.58
N ALA A 15 4.85 15.39 4.77
CA ALA A 15 4.27 16.67 5.16
C ALA A 15 2.76 16.59 5.50
N GLU A 16 2.05 15.64 4.92
CA GLU A 16 0.61 15.43 5.13
C GLU A 16 0.31 14.56 6.36
N VAL A 17 1.28 13.74 6.81
CA VAL A 17 1.09 12.72 7.85
C VAL A 17 0.45 13.27 9.13
N PRO A 18 0.91 14.38 9.74
CA PRO A 18 0.33 14.86 11.00
C PRO A 18 -1.14 15.27 10.87
N GLU A 19 -1.50 15.88 9.75
CA GLU A 19 -2.89 16.27 9.48
C GLU A 19 -3.77 15.04 9.26
N LYS A 20 -3.33 14.09 8.41
CA LYS A 20 -4.12 12.91 8.07
C LYS A 20 -4.30 11.95 9.25
N ILE A 21 -3.31 11.88 10.15
CA ILE A 21 -3.47 11.14 11.42
C ILE A 21 -4.52 11.81 12.32
N ARG A 22 -4.55 13.14 12.43
CA ARG A 22 -5.60 13.82 13.22
C ARG A 22 -6.98 13.53 12.64
N LEU A 23 -7.18 13.73 11.33
CA LEU A 23 -8.45 13.43 10.66
C LEU A 23 -8.88 11.97 10.88
N LEU A 24 -7.93 11.03 10.81
CA LEU A 24 -8.18 9.63 11.07
C LEU A 24 -8.64 9.37 12.51
N LEU A 25 -7.96 9.95 13.49
CA LEU A 25 -8.28 9.78 14.92
C LEU A 25 -9.57 10.48 15.34
N ASP A 26 -9.99 11.52 14.63
CA ASP A 26 -11.22 12.26 14.86
C ASP A 26 -12.45 11.58 14.19
N ASP A 27 -12.23 10.61 13.28
CA ASP A 27 -13.31 9.87 12.62
C ASP A 27 -13.98 8.89 13.60
N PRO A 28 -15.32 8.98 13.81
CA PRO A 28 -16.03 8.13 14.76
C PRO A 28 -15.94 6.63 14.41
N ALA A 29 -16.05 6.28 13.12
CA ALA A 29 -16.01 4.89 12.69
C ALA A 29 -14.61 4.30 12.87
N PHE A 30 -13.56 5.07 12.58
CA PHE A 30 -12.19 4.65 12.88
C PHE A 30 -11.95 4.52 14.38
N THR A 31 -12.53 5.41 15.20
CA THR A 31 -12.43 5.32 16.66
C THR A 31 -12.97 3.98 17.18
N GLU A 32 -14.08 3.49 16.65
CA GLU A 32 -14.62 2.18 17.02
C GLU A 32 -13.68 1.03 16.61
N VAL A 33 -13.16 1.07 15.39
CA VAL A 33 -12.16 0.10 14.92
C VAL A 33 -10.90 0.13 15.78
N PHE A 34 -10.42 1.33 16.13
CA PHE A 34 -9.24 1.51 16.95
C PHE A 34 -9.40 0.90 18.35
N ARG A 35 -10.59 1.03 18.98
CA ARG A 35 -10.94 0.39 20.25
C ARG A 35 -10.99 -1.13 20.17
N LEU A 36 -11.44 -1.68 19.04
CA LEU A 36 -11.38 -3.14 18.84
C LEU A 36 -9.93 -3.66 18.77
N ILE A 37 -9.02 -2.88 18.20
CA ILE A 37 -7.59 -3.22 18.13
C ILE A 37 -6.92 -3.05 19.51
N PHE A 38 -7.34 -2.03 20.27
CA PHE A 38 -6.82 -1.67 21.58
C PHE A 38 -7.97 -1.63 22.62
N PRO A 39 -8.47 -2.80 23.09
CA PRO A 39 -9.62 -2.86 23.97
C PRO A 39 -9.36 -2.36 25.40
N ASP A 40 -8.11 -2.23 25.80
CA ASP A 40 -7.70 -1.64 27.06
C ASP A 40 -7.63 -0.11 26.90
N GLU A 41 -8.40 0.62 27.70
CA GLU A 41 -8.53 2.08 27.61
C GLU A 41 -7.20 2.83 27.79
N HIS A 42 -6.37 2.37 28.73
CA HIS A 42 -5.06 3.00 28.95
C HIS A 42 -4.14 2.80 27.74
N LYS A 43 -4.20 1.62 27.11
CA LYS A 43 -3.46 1.34 25.88
C LYS A 43 -4.00 2.13 24.70
N GLU A 44 -5.31 2.25 24.56
CA GLU A 44 -5.95 3.08 23.53
C GLU A 44 -5.46 4.52 23.62
N ILE A 45 -5.59 5.15 24.80
CA ILE A 45 -5.14 6.52 25.03
C ILE A 45 -3.64 6.69 24.75
N HIS A 46 -2.83 5.76 25.22
CA HIS A 46 -1.40 5.79 24.98
C HIS A 46 -1.06 5.70 23.48
N MET A 47 -1.68 4.77 22.76
CA MET A 47 -1.44 4.60 21.32
C MET A 47 -1.93 5.80 20.50
N ARG A 48 -3.05 6.44 20.89
CA ARG A 48 -3.49 7.70 20.27
C ARG A 48 -2.46 8.82 20.42
N LYS A 49 -1.91 8.97 21.63
CA LYS A 49 -0.84 9.98 21.88
C LYS A 49 0.39 9.71 21.00
N LEU A 50 0.86 8.48 20.94
CA LEU A 50 1.99 8.10 20.09
C LEU A 50 1.72 8.37 18.60
N LEU A 51 0.51 8.07 18.11
CA LEU A 51 0.13 8.35 16.72
C LEU A 51 0.16 9.85 16.41
N LEU A 52 -0.28 10.71 17.34
CA LEU A 52 -0.25 12.16 17.15
C LEU A 52 1.18 12.75 17.09
N GLU A 53 2.18 12.02 17.58
CA GLU A 53 3.60 12.41 17.53
C GLU A 53 4.27 12.00 16.21
N VAL A 54 3.64 11.16 15.41
CA VAL A 54 4.19 10.68 14.13
C VAL A 54 4.28 11.81 13.12
N LYS A 55 5.44 11.96 12.48
CA LYS A 55 5.72 13.01 11.49
C LYS A 55 5.95 12.48 10.08
N THR A 56 6.31 11.20 9.94
CA THR A 56 6.64 10.60 8.65
C THR A 56 5.96 9.25 8.47
N ILE A 57 5.76 8.86 7.21
CA ILE A 57 5.25 7.52 6.86
C ILE A 57 6.21 6.44 7.38
N GLY A 58 7.52 6.68 7.30
CA GLY A 58 8.51 5.76 7.83
C GLY A 58 8.35 5.51 9.33
N GLN A 59 8.12 6.56 10.14
CA GLN A 59 7.81 6.40 11.57
C GLN A 59 6.52 5.61 11.79
N LEU A 60 5.44 5.94 11.06
CA LEU A 60 4.18 5.21 11.17
C LEU A 60 4.37 3.71 10.90
N GLN A 61 5.08 3.39 9.82
CA GLN A 61 5.33 1.99 9.44
C GLN A 61 6.24 1.27 10.44
N HIS A 62 7.27 1.94 10.96
CA HIS A 62 8.20 1.38 11.94
C HIS A 62 7.53 1.15 13.30
N ASP A 63 6.87 2.19 13.83
CA ASP A 63 6.44 2.19 15.23
C ASP A 63 5.07 1.53 15.45
N PHE A 64 4.22 1.50 14.40
CA PHE A 64 2.85 1.00 14.51
C PHE A 64 2.58 -0.18 13.58
N VAL A 65 2.74 0.00 12.27
CA VAL A 65 2.28 -0.99 11.30
C VAL A 65 3.08 -2.29 11.41
N SER A 66 4.41 -2.21 11.51
CA SER A 66 5.26 -3.40 11.65
C SER A 66 4.94 -4.20 12.91
N ARG A 67 4.69 -3.52 14.03
CA ARG A 67 4.32 -4.18 15.30
C ARG A 67 2.93 -4.80 15.25
N LEU A 68 1.99 -4.15 14.56
CA LEU A 68 0.66 -4.72 14.35
C LEU A 68 0.73 -5.98 13.49
N VAL A 69 1.48 -5.95 12.40
CA VAL A 69 1.68 -7.10 11.51
C VAL A 69 2.40 -8.23 12.27
N GLU A 70 3.43 -7.92 13.04
CA GLU A 70 4.13 -8.91 13.88
C GLU A 70 3.18 -9.58 14.89
N ARG A 71 2.30 -8.81 15.53
CA ARG A 71 1.28 -9.33 16.44
C ARG A 71 0.30 -10.27 15.73
N ILE A 72 -0.13 -9.90 14.52
CA ILE A 72 -0.97 -10.77 13.68
C ILE A 72 -0.25 -12.08 13.36
N ILE A 73 1.00 -12.01 12.87
CA ILE A 73 1.80 -13.20 12.56
C ILE A 73 1.91 -14.12 13.78
N LYS A 74 2.29 -13.58 14.94
CA LYS A 74 2.48 -14.36 16.17
C LYS A 74 1.18 -14.94 16.74
N GLY A 75 0.07 -14.23 16.57
CA GLY A 75 -1.21 -14.61 17.18
C GLY A 75 -2.12 -15.46 16.30
N THR A 76 -1.94 -15.44 14.99
CA THR A 76 -2.90 -16.04 14.03
C THR A 76 -2.27 -16.99 13.02
N THR A 77 -0.94 -17.14 13.03
CA THR A 77 -0.22 -18.03 12.10
C THR A 77 0.79 -18.90 12.82
N ASN A 78 1.29 -19.93 12.14
CA ASN A 78 2.42 -20.76 12.62
C ASN A 78 3.79 -20.13 12.28
N GLY A 79 3.82 -18.90 11.85
CA GLY A 79 5.01 -18.15 11.45
C GLY A 79 4.96 -17.72 9.99
N LEU A 80 5.89 -16.83 9.64
CA LEU A 80 6.10 -16.34 8.26
C LEU A 80 7.48 -16.81 7.81
N THR A 81 7.53 -17.53 6.70
CA THR A 81 8.78 -17.95 6.05
C THR A 81 8.95 -17.25 4.71
N THR A 82 10.18 -16.96 4.37
CA THR A 82 10.53 -16.30 3.11
C THR A 82 11.69 -17.00 2.42
N SER A 83 11.73 -16.91 1.09
CA SER A 83 12.84 -17.38 0.27
C SER A 83 13.06 -16.40 -0.88
N GLY A 84 14.26 -16.39 -1.46
CA GLY A 84 14.59 -15.53 -2.61
C GLY A 84 14.99 -14.09 -2.24
N LEU A 85 15.08 -13.75 -0.95
CA LEU A 85 15.53 -12.41 -0.53
C LEU A 85 16.97 -12.11 -0.93
N GLU A 86 17.79 -13.13 -1.10
CA GLU A 86 19.17 -13.07 -1.58
C GLU A 86 19.30 -12.52 -3.00
N TYR A 87 18.21 -12.54 -3.79
CA TYR A 87 18.18 -11.97 -5.15
C TYR A 87 17.82 -10.49 -5.16
N LEU A 88 17.45 -9.91 -4.02
CA LEU A 88 17.08 -8.50 -3.91
C LEU A 88 18.26 -7.65 -3.46
N ASP A 89 18.57 -6.62 -4.25
CA ASP A 89 19.52 -5.58 -3.86
C ASP A 89 18.80 -4.47 -3.08
N LYS A 90 19.24 -4.21 -1.87
CA LYS A 90 18.62 -3.21 -0.97
C LYS A 90 18.62 -1.77 -1.51
N ASN A 91 19.51 -1.49 -2.47
CA ASN A 91 19.66 -0.18 -3.09
C ASN A 91 18.81 -0.01 -4.36
N LYS A 92 18.05 -1.05 -4.75
CA LYS A 92 17.18 -1.03 -5.93
C LYS A 92 15.72 -1.07 -5.55
N SER A 93 14.91 -0.50 -6.42
CA SER A 93 13.46 -0.60 -6.38
C SER A 93 12.96 -1.66 -7.36
N TYR A 94 11.86 -2.30 -7.03
CA TYR A 94 11.30 -3.44 -7.74
C TYR A 94 9.82 -3.25 -8.01
N LEU A 95 9.35 -3.86 -9.10
CA LEU A 95 7.94 -4.12 -9.32
C LEU A 95 7.62 -5.55 -8.85
N PHE A 96 6.91 -5.69 -7.76
CA PHE A 96 6.40 -6.96 -7.26
C PHE A 96 5.03 -7.23 -7.86
N ILE A 97 4.91 -8.32 -8.60
CA ILE A 97 3.65 -8.81 -9.16
C ILE A 97 3.39 -10.16 -8.51
N SER A 98 2.31 -10.30 -7.77
CA SER A 98 1.99 -11.54 -7.09
C SER A 98 0.52 -11.91 -7.23
N ASN A 99 0.19 -13.15 -6.88
CA ASN A 99 -1.18 -13.53 -6.63
C ASN A 99 -1.76 -12.71 -5.47
N HIS A 100 -3.09 -12.69 -5.38
CA HIS A 100 -3.82 -11.91 -4.40
C HIS A 100 -4.85 -12.80 -3.72
N ARG A 101 -4.64 -13.09 -2.45
CA ARG A 101 -5.46 -13.98 -1.63
C ARG A 101 -6.20 -13.24 -0.53
N ASP A 102 -5.54 -12.28 0.08
CA ASP A 102 -6.09 -11.49 1.17
C ASP A 102 -5.97 -9.99 0.88
N ILE A 103 -6.99 -9.21 1.23
CA ILE A 103 -7.07 -7.77 0.92
C ILE A 103 -5.94 -6.98 1.62
N ILE A 104 -5.57 -7.41 2.82
CA ILE A 104 -4.62 -6.69 3.69
C ILE A 104 -3.30 -7.44 3.80
N LEU A 105 -3.36 -8.76 4.06
CA LEU A 105 -2.20 -9.51 4.50
C LEU A 105 -1.17 -9.74 3.41
N ASP A 106 -1.55 -9.84 2.13
CA ASP A 106 -0.57 -10.06 1.06
C ASP A 106 0.47 -8.94 1.01
N SER A 107 0.01 -7.69 0.92
CA SER A 107 0.89 -6.52 0.89
C SER A 107 1.51 -6.22 2.25
N ALA A 108 0.79 -6.50 3.35
CA ALA A 108 1.30 -6.30 4.69
C ALA A 108 2.47 -7.23 5.02
N PHE A 109 2.38 -8.52 4.66
CA PHE A 109 3.47 -9.47 4.85
C PHE A 109 4.67 -9.16 3.97
N LEU A 110 4.46 -8.81 2.70
CA LEU A 110 5.55 -8.35 1.85
C LEU A 110 6.26 -7.14 2.48
N ASN A 111 5.51 -6.11 2.87
CA ASN A 111 6.10 -4.91 3.45
C ASN A 111 6.76 -5.17 4.81
N TYR A 112 6.23 -6.09 5.61
CA TYR A 112 6.87 -6.52 6.85
C TYR A 112 8.23 -7.20 6.58
N VAL A 113 8.31 -8.08 5.58
CA VAL A 113 9.55 -8.73 5.17
C VAL A 113 10.56 -7.71 4.63
N MET A 114 10.12 -6.80 3.76
CA MET A 114 10.97 -5.72 3.23
C MET A 114 11.55 -4.89 4.39
N PHE A 115 10.70 -4.49 5.33
CA PHE A 115 11.12 -3.76 6.53
C PHE A 115 12.15 -4.54 7.37
N GLN A 116 11.91 -5.84 7.66
CA GLN A 116 12.83 -6.68 8.42
C GLN A 116 14.20 -6.85 7.76
N THR A 117 14.25 -6.78 6.44
CA THR A 117 15.50 -6.86 5.67
C THR A 117 16.22 -5.51 5.52
N GLY A 118 15.65 -4.44 6.07
CA GLY A 118 16.19 -3.08 5.95
C GLY A 118 15.98 -2.44 4.58
N MET A 119 15.01 -2.94 3.80
CA MET A 119 14.57 -2.34 2.54
C MET A 119 13.39 -1.38 2.79
N ASN A 120 13.20 -0.42 1.89
CA ASN A 120 12.00 0.40 1.89
C ASN A 120 10.77 -0.46 1.61
N THR A 121 9.67 -0.16 2.31
CA THR A 121 8.37 -0.78 2.03
C THR A 121 7.85 -0.37 0.66
N THR A 122 7.03 -1.22 0.05
CA THR A 122 6.47 -0.97 -1.28
C THR A 122 5.32 0.02 -1.23
N GLN A 123 5.11 0.73 -2.33
CA GLN A 123 3.81 1.34 -2.62
C GLN A 123 2.83 0.25 -3.08
N ILE A 124 1.56 0.38 -2.70
CA ILE A 124 0.54 -0.67 -2.86
C ILE A 124 -0.57 -0.19 -3.79
N ALA A 125 -0.84 -0.94 -4.87
CA ALA A 125 -1.97 -0.67 -5.75
C ALA A 125 -3.30 -1.06 -5.08
N ILE A 126 -4.22 -0.10 -4.91
CA ILE A 126 -5.55 -0.35 -4.33
C ILE A 126 -6.66 0.19 -5.25
N GLY A 127 -7.72 -0.59 -5.45
CA GLY A 127 -8.88 -0.12 -6.22
C GLY A 127 -9.70 0.93 -5.46
N ASP A 128 -10.16 1.96 -6.16
CA ASP A 128 -11.01 3.03 -5.60
C ASP A 128 -12.34 2.52 -5.04
N ASN A 129 -12.82 1.37 -5.50
CA ASN A 129 -14.01 0.70 -4.98
C ASN A 129 -13.89 0.24 -3.51
N LEU A 130 -12.70 0.22 -2.94
CA LEU A 130 -12.47 -0.09 -1.53
C LEU A 130 -12.47 1.16 -0.65
N LEU A 131 -12.41 2.35 -1.23
CA LEU A 131 -12.33 3.63 -0.53
C LEU A 131 -13.73 4.19 -0.25
N ILE A 132 -14.57 3.39 0.41
CA ILE A 132 -15.99 3.69 0.69
C ILE A 132 -16.19 4.65 1.87
N TYR A 133 -15.16 4.85 2.69
CA TYR A 133 -15.15 5.79 3.82
C TYR A 133 -13.84 6.56 3.83
N ASP A 134 -13.87 7.81 4.29
CA ASP A 134 -12.69 8.69 4.34
C ASP A 134 -11.58 8.11 5.23
N TRP A 135 -11.93 7.53 6.37
CA TRP A 135 -10.93 6.90 7.24
C TRP A 135 -10.18 5.74 6.57
N ILE A 136 -10.84 4.94 5.70
CA ILE A 136 -10.17 3.89 4.93
C ILE A 136 -9.16 4.52 3.98
N THR A 137 -9.56 5.61 3.30
CA THR A 137 -8.66 6.36 2.41
C THR A 137 -7.44 6.86 3.16
N HIS A 138 -7.62 7.41 4.37
CA HIS A 138 -6.51 7.86 5.20
C HIS A 138 -5.60 6.70 5.62
N VAL A 139 -6.14 5.59 6.12
CA VAL A 139 -5.36 4.41 6.52
C VAL A 139 -4.51 3.89 5.36
N VAL A 140 -5.10 3.68 4.18
CA VAL A 140 -4.37 3.07 3.07
C VAL A 140 -3.35 4.01 2.45
N LYS A 141 -3.67 5.31 2.29
CA LYS A 141 -2.72 6.29 1.76
C LYS A 141 -1.56 6.59 2.72
N LEU A 142 -1.79 6.55 4.02
CA LEU A 142 -0.74 6.59 5.05
C LEU A 142 0.15 5.34 5.00
N ASN A 143 -0.34 4.23 4.47
CA ASN A 143 0.44 3.00 4.23
C ASN A 143 0.97 2.90 2.81
N ARG A 144 1.25 4.03 2.14
CA ARG A 144 1.81 4.11 0.79
C ARG A 144 0.93 3.50 -0.30
N ALA A 145 -0.39 3.38 -0.10
CA ALA A 145 -1.27 2.93 -1.17
C ALA A 145 -1.52 4.04 -2.19
N PHE A 146 -1.46 3.69 -3.48
CA PHE A 146 -1.92 4.52 -4.58
C PHE A 146 -3.18 3.95 -5.21
N VAL A 147 -4.00 4.82 -5.78
CA VAL A 147 -5.37 4.51 -6.18
C VAL A 147 -5.43 4.07 -7.65
N VAL A 148 -6.08 2.93 -7.90
CA VAL A 148 -6.40 2.42 -9.23
C VAL A 148 -7.87 2.69 -9.51
N LYS A 149 -8.17 3.52 -10.51
CA LYS A 149 -9.53 3.84 -10.96
C LYS A 149 -10.17 2.63 -11.63
N ARG A 150 -11.41 2.29 -11.25
CA ARG A 150 -12.11 1.09 -11.75
C ARG A 150 -13.45 1.38 -12.40
N ASN A 151 -14.34 2.10 -11.74
CA ASN A 151 -15.70 2.35 -12.21
C ASN A 151 -15.75 3.54 -13.17
N ILE A 152 -15.07 3.43 -14.33
CA ILE A 152 -14.90 4.49 -15.32
C ILE A 152 -15.20 3.96 -16.73
N THR A 153 -15.50 4.87 -17.66
CA THR A 153 -15.79 4.50 -19.06
C THR A 153 -14.55 3.93 -19.77
N ALA A 154 -14.73 3.23 -20.89
CA ALA A 154 -13.63 2.67 -21.68
C ALA A 154 -12.60 3.75 -22.14
N ARG A 155 -13.07 4.97 -22.45
CA ARG A 155 -12.19 6.07 -22.81
C ARG A 155 -11.36 6.56 -21.63
N GLU A 156 -12.00 6.76 -20.49
CA GLU A 156 -11.34 7.15 -19.24
C GLU A 156 -10.38 6.07 -18.75
N LEU A 157 -10.70 4.78 -18.97
CA LEU A 157 -9.86 3.65 -18.61
C LEU A 157 -8.49 3.70 -19.30
N LEU A 158 -8.44 4.09 -20.57
CA LEU A 158 -7.17 4.22 -21.30
C LEU A 158 -6.30 5.34 -20.71
N GLU A 159 -6.87 6.49 -20.44
CA GLU A 159 -6.14 7.63 -19.85
C GLU A 159 -5.71 7.32 -18.39
N ALA A 160 -6.59 6.75 -17.59
CA ALA A 160 -6.26 6.30 -16.24
C ALA A 160 -5.15 5.22 -16.25
N SER A 161 -5.19 4.29 -17.21
CA SER A 161 -4.16 3.25 -17.36
C SER A 161 -2.80 3.83 -17.77
N LYS A 162 -2.78 4.82 -18.67
CA LYS A 162 -1.54 5.53 -19.03
C LYS A 162 -0.96 6.28 -17.83
N LYS A 163 -1.81 7.01 -17.12
CA LYS A 163 -1.44 7.74 -15.90
C LYS A 163 -0.87 6.79 -14.85
N LEU A 164 -1.55 5.68 -14.58
CA LEU A 164 -1.12 4.65 -13.63
C LEU A 164 0.21 4.03 -14.04
N SER A 165 0.38 3.67 -15.33
CA SER A 165 1.64 3.14 -15.86
C SER A 165 2.79 4.13 -15.69
N GLY A 166 2.53 5.42 -15.99
CA GLY A 166 3.49 6.52 -15.79
C GLY A 166 3.88 6.68 -14.32
N TYR A 167 2.89 6.66 -13.42
CA TYR A 167 3.10 6.72 -11.98
C TYR A 167 4.00 5.57 -11.48
N ILE A 168 3.67 4.32 -11.80
CA ILE A 168 4.45 3.14 -11.39
C ILE A 168 5.89 3.25 -11.90
N ARG A 169 6.07 3.62 -13.17
CA ARG A 169 7.40 3.81 -13.74
C ARG A 169 8.19 4.90 -13.01
N ASN A 170 7.56 6.05 -12.75
CA ASN A 170 8.18 7.16 -12.03
C ASN A 170 8.62 6.74 -10.62
N SER A 171 7.74 6.09 -9.87
CA SER A 171 8.03 5.59 -8.51
C SER A 171 9.26 4.69 -8.50
N ILE A 172 9.37 3.76 -9.45
CA ILE A 172 10.51 2.81 -9.51
C ILE A 172 11.77 3.51 -10.01
N THR A 173 11.70 4.27 -11.12
CA THR A 173 12.91 4.71 -11.82
C THR A 173 13.46 6.04 -11.34
N ARG A 174 12.65 6.88 -10.70
CA ARG A 174 13.05 8.23 -10.25
C ARG A 174 13.03 8.39 -8.74
N GLU A 175 12.01 7.81 -8.08
CA GLU A 175 11.83 7.95 -6.64
C GLU A 175 12.49 6.80 -5.87
N ASN A 176 13.02 5.80 -6.56
CA ASN A 176 13.61 4.58 -5.99
C ASN A 176 12.66 3.88 -4.98
N MET A 177 11.37 3.85 -5.33
CA MET A 177 10.31 3.23 -4.54
C MET A 177 9.82 1.95 -5.21
N SER A 178 9.87 0.85 -4.50
CA SER A 178 9.28 -0.41 -4.95
C SER A 178 7.75 -0.33 -4.98
N VAL A 179 7.14 -1.06 -5.90
CA VAL A 179 5.68 -1.09 -6.09
C VAL A 179 5.20 -2.53 -6.03
N TRP A 180 4.09 -2.77 -5.32
CA TRP A 180 3.35 -4.02 -5.34
C TRP A 180 2.02 -3.86 -6.07
N ILE A 181 1.73 -4.80 -6.97
CA ILE A 181 0.46 -4.90 -7.68
C ILE A 181 0.03 -6.37 -7.79
N ALA A 182 -1.27 -6.63 -7.63
CA ALA A 182 -1.83 -7.95 -7.87
C ALA A 182 -1.74 -8.31 -9.36
N GLN A 183 -1.44 -9.57 -9.67
CA GLN A 183 -1.31 -10.07 -11.05
C GLN A 183 -2.64 -10.13 -11.83
N ARG A 184 -3.76 -9.97 -11.14
CA ARG A 184 -5.11 -9.87 -11.72
C ARG A 184 -6.02 -9.05 -10.82
N GLU A 185 -7.15 -8.64 -11.36
CA GLU A 185 -8.19 -7.99 -10.57
C GLU A 185 -8.87 -8.98 -9.63
N GLY A 186 -9.10 -8.54 -8.39
CA GLY A 186 -9.77 -9.32 -7.36
C GLY A 186 -8.93 -10.46 -6.78
N ARG A 187 -9.41 -11.01 -5.65
CA ARG A 187 -8.73 -12.11 -4.95
C ARG A 187 -8.97 -13.45 -5.66
N THR A 188 -7.95 -14.29 -5.67
CA THR A 188 -8.04 -15.67 -6.13
C THR A 188 -8.76 -16.54 -5.11
N LYS A 189 -9.74 -17.32 -5.55
CA LYS A 189 -10.54 -18.19 -4.69
C LYS A 189 -10.20 -19.67 -4.83
N ASP A 190 -9.64 -20.07 -5.96
CA ASP A 190 -9.44 -21.46 -6.39
C ASP A 190 -7.99 -21.90 -6.49
N GLY A 191 -7.06 -20.99 -6.23
CA GLY A 191 -5.61 -21.27 -6.35
C GLY A 191 -5.08 -21.28 -7.78
N ASN A 192 -5.91 -21.04 -8.79
CA ASN A 192 -5.48 -20.91 -10.18
C ASN A 192 -5.03 -19.46 -10.46
N ASP A 193 -3.80 -19.16 -10.11
CA ASP A 193 -3.24 -17.81 -10.12
C ASP A 193 -2.50 -17.54 -11.44
N GLN A 194 -3.22 -17.11 -12.46
CA GLN A 194 -2.62 -16.70 -13.73
C GLN A 194 -2.51 -15.18 -13.81
N THR A 195 -1.36 -14.69 -14.27
CA THR A 195 -1.16 -13.26 -14.55
C THR A 195 -2.08 -12.82 -15.70
N HIS A 196 -2.92 -11.83 -15.44
CA HIS A 196 -3.82 -11.31 -16.45
C HIS A 196 -3.09 -10.41 -17.44
N LEU A 197 -3.24 -10.70 -18.75
CA LEU A 197 -2.55 -9.96 -19.81
C LEU A 197 -2.81 -8.44 -19.77
N ALA A 198 -3.98 -8.03 -19.31
CA ALA A 198 -4.31 -6.60 -19.17
C ALA A 198 -3.35 -5.85 -18.21
N ILE A 199 -2.89 -6.50 -17.14
CA ILE A 199 -1.92 -5.90 -16.20
C ILE A 199 -0.59 -5.63 -16.94
N LEU A 200 -0.08 -6.61 -17.69
CA LEU A 200 1.17 -6.47 -18.44
C LEU A 200 1.06 -5.39 -19.51
N LYS A 201 -0.06 -5.33 -20.24
CA LYS A 201 -0.34 -4.27 -21.21
C LYS A 201 -0.40 -2.91 -20.54
N MET A 202 -1.09 -2.77 -19.43
CA MET A 202 -1.17 -1.52 -18.67
C MET A 202 0.23 -1.06 -18.23
N LEU A 203 1.03 -1.94 -17.63
CA LEU A 203 2.39 -1.62 -17.18
C LEU A 203 3.30 -1.13 -18.32
N ASN A 204 3.05 -1.56 -19.54
CA ASN A 204 3.83 -1.17 -20.72
C ASN A 204 3.37 0.15 -21.37
N LEU A 205 2.21 0.72 -21.00
CA LEU A 205 1.66 1.93 -21.66
C LEU A 205 2.56 3.16 -21.56
N SER A 206 3.35 3.28 -20.49
CA SER A 206 4.31 4.39 -20.31
C SER A 206 5.68 4.12 -20.96
N ASN A 207 5.84 3.02 -21.67
CA ASN A 207 7.10 2.73 -22.36
C ASN A 207 7.25 3.68 -23.56
N THR A 208 8.23 4.58 -23.50
CA THR A 208 8.55 5.53 -24.59
C THR A 208 9.42 4.90 -25.69
N ARG A 209 10.00 3.73 -25.46
CA ARG A 209 10.68 2.93 -26.47
C ARG A 209 9.65 1.96 -27.01
N GLY A 210 9.14 2.21 -28.23
CA GLY A 210 8.21 1.28 -28.89
C GLY A 210 8.76 -0.17 -28.83
N LEU A 211 7.83 -1.12 -28.72
CA LEU A 211 8.16 -2.53 -28.96
C LEU A 211 8.62 -2.71 -30.38
#